data_b40c0e566f9b1da1ded44c2cc4e4ff4a
#
_entry.id   b40c0e566f9b1da1ded44c2cc4e4ff4a
#
_cell.length_a   1.000
_cell.length_b   1.000
_cell.length_c   1.000
_cell.angle_alpha   90.00
_cell.angle_beta   90.00
_cell.angle_gamma   90.00
#
_symmetry.space_group_name_H-M   'P 1'
#
loop_
_entity.id
_entity.type
_entity.pdbx_description
1 polymer ?
#
loop_
_entity_poly.entity_id
_entity_poly.type
_entity_poly.pdbx_seq_one_letter_code
_entity_poly.pdbx_strand_id
1 'polypeptide(L)'
;MKHILYITLFGIISLALVACGGSSGKKQEAQTPSNKECPAFQSDSAFRYIEEQCNFGPRLLGTPEADKCAEWIKSQFERMGCAVAEQKAQVSTWDGTKMPCRNIIASYNTSATSRIMLCAHWDTRPWADNDPNPENHKTPVLGANDGASGVAVMIEIARLLQSQPLQGVGVDFICFDAEDMGTPEWAEPLTDDQDTWCLGSKVWAEQAAANGYRPKYGILLDMVGGRGATFSHEQVSMYFASNIVKKVWNLASDLGYGQFFPYQEGGTLVDDHINVNTIAQIPCIDIVPYFADGPSSFGPTWHTINDTPENIDKNVLEAVGQTVLQLLYNEQK
;
A
#
# COMPACT_ATOMS: atom_id res chain seq x y z
N MET A 1 -17.75 71.51 -24.91
CA MET A 1 -17.16 72.88 -24.73
C MET A 1 -16.22 72.84 -23.53
N LYS A 2 -15.06 73.46 -23.73
CA LYS A 2 -13.97 73.81 -22.80
C LYS A 2 -13.03 72.63 -22.43
N HIS A 3 -11.93 72.48 -23.12
CA HIS A 3 -10.63 73.22 -23.21
C HIS A 3 -9.81 73.00 -21.90
N ILE A 4 -8.74 72.26 -22.02
CA ILE A 4 -7.29 72.54 -22.13
C ILE A 4 -6.64 72.91 -20.80
N LEU A 5 -5.57 72.21 -20.43
CA LEU A 5 -4.20 72.78 -20.45
C LEU A 5 -3.15 71.66 -20.10
N TYR A 6 -2.16 71.56 -21.00
CA TYR A 6 -0.89 70.88 -20.79
C TYR A 6 0.03 71.73 -19.92
N ILE A 7 0.75 71.17 -18.99
CA ILE A 7 2.01 71.78 -18.50
C ILE A 7 3.07 70.63 -18.45
N THR A 8 4.02 70.78 -19.38
CA THR A 8 5.29 70.02 -19.39
C THR A 8 6.26 70.65 -18.40
N LEU A 9 6.81 69.87 -17.50
CA LEU A 9 7.95 70.32 -16.68
C LEU A 9 9.13 69.40 -16.92
N PHE A 10 10.16 69.86 -17.59
CA PHE A 10 11.47 69.25 -17.74
C PHE A 10 12.22 69.37 -16.42
N GLY A 11 12.56 68.22 -15.79
CA GLY A 11 13.46 68.21 -14.67
C GLY A 11 14.65 67.28 -14.98
N ILE A 12 15.80 67.98 -15.16
CA ILE A 12 17.11 67.32 -15.29
C ILE A 12 17.49 66.68 -13.94
N ILE A 13 17.70 65.39 -13.92
CA ILE A 13 18.28 64.71 -12.74
C ILE A 13 19.57 64.02 -13.15
N SER A 14 20.60 64.43 -12.48
CA SER A 14 22.01 64.00 -12.61
C SER A 14 22.20 62.53 -12.31
N LEU A 15 22.97 61.84 -13.16
CA LEU A 15 23.46 60.50 -12.94
C LEU A 15 24.49 60.48 -11.79
N ALA A 16 24.14 59.87 -10.67
CA ALA A 16 25.12 59.43 -9.69
C ALA A 16 25.33 57.91 -9.84
N LEU A 17 26.47 57.54 -10.41
CA LEU A 17 26.94 56.14 -10.44
C LEU A 17 27.36 55.73 -9.05
N VAL A 18 26.51 54.93 -8.38
CA VAL A 18 26.92 54.18 -7.19
C VAL A 18 27.27 52.77 -7.62
N ALA A 19 28.57 52.46 -7.65
CA ALA A 19 29.07 51.13 -7.80
C ALA A 19 28.82 50.33 -6.50
N CYS A 20 27.76 49.53 -6.45
CA CYS A 20 27.57 48.51 -5.42
C CYS A 20 28.21 47.23 -5.92
N GLY A 21 29.25 46.77 -5.18
CA GLY A 21 29.91 45.51 -5.37
C GLY A 21 28.92 44.33 -5.25
N GLY A 22 28.80 43.54 -6.29
CA GLY A 22 28.00 42.34 -6.32
C GLY A 22 28.60 41.26 -5.43
N SER A 23 28.03 41.06 -4.25
CA SER A 23 28.18 39.83 -3.51
C SER A 23 27.37 38.76 -4.24
N SER A 24 28.05 37.89 -4.99
CA SER A 24 27.47 36.68 -5.56
C SER A 24 27.14 35.71 -4.44
N GLY A 25 25.96 35.90 -3.84
CA GLY A 25 25.36 34.87 -3.01
C GLY A 25 25.13 33.62 -3.86
N LYS A 26 26.02 32.64 -3.76
CA LYS A 26 25.73 31.27 -4.23
C LYS A 26 24.42 30.87 -3.55
N LYS A 27 23.33 30.77 -4.33
CA LYS A 27 22.17 29.99 -3.91
C LYS A 27 22.71 28.60 -3.62
N GLN A 28 22.73 28.21 -2.36
CA GLN A 28 22.90 26.86 -1.95
C GLN A 28 21.69 26.11 -2.51
N GLU A 29 21.88 25.40 -3.62
CA GLU A 29 20.91 24.39 -4.05
C GLU A 29 20.74 23.46 -2.85
N ALA A 30 19.52 23.35 -2.35
CA ALA A 30 19.19 22.35 -1.35
C ALA A 30 19.52 21.00 -1.97
N GLN A 31 20.61 20.38 -1.51
CA GLN A 31 20.95 19.02 -1.92
C GLN A 31 19.77 18.14 -1.52
N THR A 32 19.05 17.63 -2.50
CA THR A 32 18.12 16.52 -2.27
C THR A 32 18.90 15.43 -1.55
N PRO A 33 18.44 14.92 -0.39
CA PRO A 33 19.18 13.84 0.26
C PRO A 33 19.35 12.69 -0.73
N SER A 34 20.59 12.28 -0.97
CA SER A 34 20.85 11.13 -1.86
C SER A 34 20.23 9.89 -1.23
N ASN A 35 19.51 9.09 -2.03
CA ASN A 35 19.02 7.80 -1.59
C ASN A 35 20.14 6.94 -1.03
N LYS A 36 19.88 6.24 0.06
CA LYS A 36 20.82 5.26 0.62
C LYS A 36 20.97 4.08 -0.33
N GLU A 37 22.12 3.43 -0.27
CA GLU A 37 22.35 2.21 -1.05
C GLU A 37 21.30 1.15 -0.66
N CYS A 38 20.63 0.60 -1.67
CA CYS A 38 19.50 -0.30 -1.55
C CYS A 38 19.64 -1.42 -2.58
N PRO A 39 19.39 -2.69 -2.24
CA PRO A 39 19.40 -3.77 -3.23
C PRO A 39 18.29 -3.57 -4.27
N ALA A 40 18.48 -4.15 -5.45
CA ALA A 40 17.42 -4.19 -6.46
C ALA A 40 16.33 -5.18 -6.05
N PHE A 41 15.09 -4.72 -6.09
CA PHE A 41 13.92 -5.57 -5.90
C PHE A 41 13.82 -6.60 -7.04
N GLN A 42 13.45 -7.83 -6.72
CA GLN A 42 13.40 -8.93 -7.69
C GLN A 42 11.94 -9.28 -8.03
N SER A 43 11.38 -8.62 -9.04
CA SER A 43 9.98 -8.85 -9.44
C SER A 43 9.69 -10.28 -9.89
N ASP A 44 10.68 -11.00 -10.46
CA ASP A 44 10.56 -12.42 -10.76
C ASP A 44 10.41 -13.28 -9.50
N SER A 45 11.03 -12.90 -8.39
CA SER A 45 10.87 -13.59 -7.11
C SER A 45 9.50 -13.31 -6.50
N ALA A 46 9.06 -12.05 -6.51
CA ALA A 46 7.74 -11.67 -6.05
C ALA A 46 6.64 -12.38 -6.88
N PHE A 47 6.80 -12.44 -8.20
CA PHE A 47 5.86 -13.14 -9.06
C PHE A 47 5.76 -14.65 -8.71
N ARG A 48 6.89 -15.32 -8.46
CA ARG A 48 6.86 -16.73 -7.99
C ARG A 48 6.11 -16.88 -6.67
N TYR A 49 6.23 -15.93 -5.72
CA TYR A 49 5.46 -15.98 -4.48
C TYR A 49 3.96 -15.79 -4.70
N ILE A 50 3.54 -15.06 -5.75
CA ILE A 50 2.13 -15.02 -6.17
C ILE A 50 1.71 -16.39 -6.70
N GLU A 51 2.47 -16.98 -7.63
CA GLU A 51 2.16 -18.30 -8.19
C GLU A 51 2.05 -19.37 -7.09
N GLU A 52 2.98 -19.37 -6.11
CA GLU A 52 2.96 -20.33 -5.00
C GLU A 52 1.71 -20.16 -4.13
N GLN A 53 1.25 -18.94 -3.83
CA GLN A 53 0.00 -18.69 -3.13
C GLN A 53 -1.21 -19.18 -3.94
N CYS A 54 -1.25 -18.89 -5.24
CA CYS A 54 -2.32 -19.32 -6.13
C CYS A 54 -2.37 -20.85 -6.29
N ASN A 55 -1.25 -21.54 -6.22
CA ASN A 55 -1.19 -23.00 -6.31
C ASN A 55 -1.89 -23.73 -5.16
N PHE A 56 -2.14 -23.07 -4.03
CA PHE A 56 -3.01 -23.60 -2.98
C PHE A 56 -4.50 -23.54 -3.36
N GLY A 57 -4.87 -22.69 -4.31
CA GLY A 57 -6.25 -22.35 -4.66
C GLY A 57 -6.73 -21.09 -3.95
N PRO A 58 -8.03 -20.75 -4.07
CA PRO A 58 -8.63 -19.64 -3.34
C PRO A 58 -8.44 -19.79 -1.83
N ARG A 59 -7.99 -18.69 -1.18
CA ARG A 59 -7.66 -18.66 0.27
C ARG A 59 -8.88 -18.25 1.08
N LEU A 60 -9.94 -19.07 1.04
CA LEU A 60 -11.20 -18.79 1.72
C LEU A 60 -11.11 -19.11 3.21
N LEU A 61 -11.74 -18.30 4.04
CA LEU A 61 -11.76 -18.49 5.48
C LEU A 61 -12.19 -19.90 5.90
N GLY A 62 -11.37 -20.52 6.75
CA GLY A 62 -11.68 -21.83 7.32
C GLY A 62 -11.55 -23.01 6.37
N THR A 63 -10.95 -22.84 5.19
CA THR A 63 -10.68 -23.93 4.26
C THR A 63 -9.29 -24.54 4.46
N PRO A 64 -9.10 -25.82 4.13
CA PRO A 64 -7.79 -26.45 4.19
C PRO A 64 -6.74 -25.81 3.26
N GLU A 65 -7.18 -25.22 2.14
CA GLU A 65 -6.34 -24.51 1.18
C GLU A 65 -5.77 -23.23 1.83
N ALA A 66 -6.63 -22.44 2.48
CA ALA A 66 -6.22 -21.26 3.24
C ALA A 66 -5.27 -21.65 4.39
N ASP A 67 -5.56 -22.71 5.15
CA ASP A 67 -4.68 -23.18 6.22
C ASP A 67 -3.27 -23.54 5.70
N LYS A 68 -3.18 -24.23 4.55
CA LYS A 68 -1.89 -24.56 3.94
C LYS A 68 -1.14 -23.32 3.46
N CYS A 69 -1.85 -22.36 2.83
CA CYS A 69 -1.25 -21.13 2.39
C CYS A 69 -0.74 -20.29 3.58
N ALA A 70 -1.52 -20.18 4.67
CA ALA A 70 -1.10 -19.50 5.88
C ALA A 70 0.18 -20.11 6.49
N GLU A 71 0.26 -21.44 6.59
CA GLU A 71 1.49 -22.10 7.05
C GLU A 71 2.67 -21.86 6.10
N TRP A 72 2.43 -21.82 4.80
CA TRP A 72 3.45 -21.47 3.81
C TRP A 72 3.92 -20.02 4.01
N ILE A 73 3.02 -19.04 4.11
CA ILE A 73 3.36 -17.62 4.34
C ILE A 73 4.24 -17.50 5.59
N LYS A 74 3.83 -18.10 6.71
CA LYS A 74 4.63 -18.13 7.95
C LYS A 74 6.03 -18.66 7.71
N SER A 75 6.12 -19.82 7.04
CA SER A 75 7.40 -20.47 6.76
C SER A 75 8.33 -19.60 5.90
N GLN A 76 7.78 -18.79 4.97
CA GLN A 76 8.59 -17.84 4.20
C GLN A 76 9.22 -16.79 5.11
N PHE A 77 8.42 -16.12 5.94
CA PHE A 77 8.94 -15.11 6.87
C PHE A 77 9.91 -15.69 7.91
N GLU A 78 9.65 -16.87 8.44
CA GLU A 78 10.58 -17.57 9.36
C GLU A 78 11.92 -17.86 8.68
N ARG A 79 11.91 -18.36 7.44
CA ARG A 79 13.13 -18.58 6.64
C ARG A 79 13.92 -17.32 6.37
N MET A 80 13.23 -16.15 6.30
CA MET A 80 13.87 -14.83 6.14
C MET A 80 14.32 -14.22 7.49
N GLY A 81 14.26 -15.02 8.58
CA GLY A 81 14.74 -14.61 9.90
C GLY A 81 13.80 -13.69 10.67
N CYS A 82 12.54 -13.60 10.29
CA CYS A 82 11.53 -12.89 11.06
C CYS A 82 11.04 -13.73 12.26
N ALA A 83 10.71 -13.07 13.36
CA ALA A 83 9.93 -13.67 14.42
C ALA A 83 8.46 -13.64 14.00
N VAL A 84 7.83 -14.82 13.91
CA VAL A 84 6.45 -14.95 13.42
C VAL A 84 5.50 -15.31 14.54
N ALA A 85 4.35 -14.65 14.58
CA ALA A 85 3.23 -14.90 15.47
C ALA A 85 1.92 -14.94 14.68
N GLU A 86 0.89 -15.51 15.27
CA GLU A 86 -0.46 -15.52 14.71
C GLU A 86 -1.44 -14.90 15.70
N GLN A 87 -2.37 -14.11 15.16
CA GLN A 87 -3.55 -13.69 15.89
C GLN A 87 -4.74 -14.50 15.35
N LYS A 88 -5.35 -15.32 16.19
CA LYS A 88 -6.56 -16.10 15.84
C LYS A 88 -7.78 -15.48 16.52
N ALA A 89 -8.83 -15.31 15.75
CA ALA A 89 -10.09 -14.74 16.21
C ALA A 89 -11.29 -15.41 15.53
N GLN A 90 -12.48 -15.05 15.96
CA GLN A 90 -13.74 -15.32 15.27
C GLN A 90 -14.29 -13.97 14.79
N VAL A 91 -14.63 -13.87 13.52
CA VAL A 91 -15.28 -12.71 12.92
C VAL A 91 -16.70 -13.04 12.51
N SER A 92 -17.53 -12.02 12.35
CA SER A 92 -18.90 -12.19 11.82
C SER A 92 -18.92 -11.63 10.40
N THR A 93 -19.30 -12.47 9.45
CA THR A 93 -19.46 -12.06 8.05
C THR A 93 -20.80 -11.33 7.85
N TRP A 94 -21.03 -10.82 6.66
CA TRP A 94 -22.19 -10.01 6.25
C TRP A 94 -23.54 -10.61 6.62
N ASP A 95 -23.67 -11.94 6.67
CA ASP A 95 -24.89 -12.68 7.03
C ASP A 95 -24.93 -13.12 8.51
N GLY A 96 -23.96 -12.68 9.33
CA GLY A 96 -23.83 -13.03 10.73
C GLY A 96 -23.15 -14.39 10.99
N THR A 97 -22.72 -15.10 9.97
CA THR A 97 -22.00 -16.35 10.13
C THR A 97 -20.66 -16.11 10.87
N LYS A 98 -20.35 -16.99 11.83
CA LYS A 98 -19.06 -16.92 12.55
C LYS A 98 -18.02 -17.72 11.80
N MET A 99 -16.95 -17.03 11.38
CA MET A 99 -15.85 -17.62 10.64
C MET A 99 -14.53 -17.44 11.39
N PRO A 100 -13.61 -18.41 11.30
CA PRO A 100 -12.26 -18.23 11.85
C PRO A 100 -11.52 -17.15 11.04
N CYS A 101 -10.72 -16.35 11.76
CA CYS A 101 -9.83 -15.34 11.17
C CYS A 101 -8.43 -15.57 11.72
N ARG A 102 -7.41 -15.45 10.87
CA ARG A 102 -6.01 -15.78 11.18
C ARG A 102 -5.07 -14.73 10.60
N ASN A 103 -4.80 -13.65 11.33
CA ASN A 103 -3.76 -12.69 10.96
C ASN A 103 -2.37 -13.26 11.24
N ILE A 104 -1.41 -13.00 10.34
CA ILE A 104 -0.02 -13.42 10.46
C ILE A 104 0.83 -12.18 10.71
N ILE A 105 1.64 -12.18 11.75
CA ILE A 105 2.50 -11.06 12.14
C ILE A 105 3.95 -11.55 12.09
N ALA A 106 4.76 -10.97 11.19
CA ALA A 106 6.17 -11.29 11.06
C ALA A 106 7.02 -10.06 11.36
N SER A 107 7.91 -10.16 12.36
CA SER A 107 8.72 -9.04 12.83
C SER A 107 10.19 -9.25 12.47
N TYR A 108 10.71 -8.40 11.59
CA TYR A 108 12.12 -8.29 11.28
C TYR A 108 12.80 -7.35 12.27
N ASN A 109 14.03 -7.68 12.70
CA ASN A 109 14.84 -6.90 13.63
C ASN A 109 14.05 -6.45 14.87
N THR A 110 13.64 -7.39 15.70
CA THR A 110 12.80 -7.17 16.89
C THR A 110 13.45 -6.31 17.96
N SER A 111 14.78 -6.14 17.93
CA SER A 111 15.52 -5.27 18.85
C SER A 111 15.45 -3.77 18.50
N ALA A 112 15.04 -3.43 17.27
CA ALA A 112 14.92 -2.05 16.85
C ALA A 112 13.71 -1.38 17.49
N THR A 113 13.94 -0.20 18.10
CA THR A 113 12.87 0.64 18.68
C THR A 113 12.15 1.50 17.64
N SER A 114 12.80 1.78 16.51
CA SER A 114 12.20 2.47 15.36
C SER A 114 11.64 1.42 14.42
N ARG A 115 10.33 1.37 14.25
CA ARG A 115 9.66 0.36 13.44
C ARG A 115 8.79 0.98 12.36
N ILE A 116 8.66 0.29 11.23
CA ILE A 116 7.73 0.60 10.15
C ILE A 116 6.85 -0.63 9.95
N MET A 117 5.58 -0.43 9.69
CA MET A 117 4.63 -1.48 9.41
C MET A 117 4.38 -1.56 7.89
N LEU A 118 4.48 -2.75 7.32
CA LEU A 118 3.96 -3.08 6.01
C LEU A 118 2.82 -4.07 6.20
N CYS A 119 1.72 -3.88 5.52
CA CYS A 119 0.58 -4.79 5.63
C CYS A 119 -0.04 -5.07 4.27
N ALA A 120 -0.76 -6.19 4.18
CA ALA A 120 -1.52 -6.64 3.03
C ALA A 120 -2.54 -7.66 3.53
N HIS A 121 -3.65 -7.84 2.85
CA HIS A 121 -4.49 -9.02 3.11
C HIS A 121 -3.96 -10.24 2.36
N TRP A 122 -4.34 -11.45 2.80
CA TRP A 122 -3.90 -12.71 2.21
C TRP A 122 -5.04 -13.65 1.82
N ASP A 123 -6.26 -13.41 2.34
CA ASP A 123 -7.47 -14.11 1.93
C ASP A 123 -7.91 -13.71 0.53
N THR A 124 -8.96 -14.32 0.01
CA THR A 124 -9.51 -14.02 -1.31
C THR A 124 -11.03 -13.98 -1.28
N ARG A 125 -11.60 -13.21 -2.20
CA ARG A 125 -13.03 -13.09 -2.41
C ARG A 125 -13.67 -14.46 -2.63
N PRO A 126 -14.69 -14.85 -1.84
CA PRO A 126 -15.42 -16.10 -2.06
C PRO A 126 -16.28 -16.10 -3.31
N TRP A 127 -16.45 -14.97 -3.95
CA TRP A 127 -17.37 -14.74 -5.05
C TRP A 127 -16.75 -13.87 -6.13
N ALA A 128 -16.81 -14.30 -7.39
CA ALA A 128 -16.43 -13.46 -8.53
C ALA A 128 -17.61 -12.56 -8.93
N ASP A 129 -18.12 -11.77 -7.99
CA ASP A 129 -19.39 -11.03 -8.11
C ASP A 129 -19.33 -9.79 -8.99
N ASN A 130 -18.12 -9.37 -9.39
CA ASN A 130 -17.91 -8.38 -10.46
C ASN A 130 -17.54 -8.99 -11.82
N ASP A 131 -17.58 -10.32 -11.95
CA ASP A 131 -17.34 -10.96 -13.25
C ASP A 131 -18.42 -10.56 -14.27
N PRO A 132 -18.06 -10.19 -15.51
CA PRO A 132 -19.04 -9.79 -16.52
C PRO A 132 -20.00 -10.93 -16.92
N ASN A 133 -19.63 -12.20 -16.67
CA ASN A 133 -20.52 -13.34 -16.83
C ASN A 133 -21.18 -13.72 -15.49
N PRO A 134 -22.49 -13.50 -15.32
CA PRO A 134 -23.19 -13.83 -14.07
C PRO A 134 -23.11 -15.30 -13.63
N GLU A 135 -22.79 -16.24 -14.55
CA GLU A 135 -22.60 -17.65 -14.21
C GLU A 135 -21.38 -17.86 -13.31
N ASN A 136 -20.41 -16.92 -13.36
CA ASN A 136 -19.19 -16.95 -12.54
C ASN A 136 -19.38 -16.35 -11.15
N HIS A 137 -20.45 -15.59 -10.88
CA HIS A 137 -20.61 -14.80 -9.66
C HIS A 137 -20.48 -15.60 -8.35
N LYS A 138 -20.73 -16.92 -8.38
CA LYS A 138 -20.58 -17.79 -7.19
C LYS A 138 -19.28 -18.59 -7.19
N THR A 139 -18.39 -18.31 -8.13
CA THR A 139 -17.09 -18.96 -8.22
C THR A 139 -16.09 -18.21 -7.34
N PRO A 140 -15.31 -18.87 -6.47
CA PRO A 140 -14.26 -18.22 -5.72
C PRO A 140 -13.20 -17.59 -6.62
N VAL A 141 -12.70 -16.43 -6.25
CA VAL A 141 -11.61 -15.72 -6.94
C VAL A 141 -10.27 -16.35 -6.55
N LEU A 142 -9.37 -16.52 -7.52
CA LEU A 142 -8.03 -17.06 -7.24
C LEU A 142 -7.15 -16.04 -6.51
N GLY A 143 -7.35 -14.76 -6.73
CA GLY A 143 -6.72 -13.68 -5.97
C GLY A 143 -5.22 -13.56 -6.20
N ALA A 144 -4.78 -13.52 -7.46
CA ALA A 144 -3.36 -13.35 -7.78
C ALA A 144 -2.87 -11.92 -7.52
N ASN A 145 -3.71 -10.94 -7.86
CA ASN A 145 -3.47 -9.54 -7.54
C ASN A 145 -4.07 -9.18 -6.19
N ASP A 146 -5.32 -9.57 -5.99
CA ASP A 146 -6.14 -9.28 -4.84
C ASP A 146 -5.93 -10.34 -3.76
N GLY A 147 -5.10 -9.95 -2.78
CA GLY A 147 -4.53 -10.69 -1.67
C GLY A 147 -3.10 -11.19 -1.90
N ALA A 148 -2.77 -11.85 -3.02
CA ALA A 148 -1.43 -12.46 -3.13
C ALA A 148 -0.32 -11.46 -3.48
N SER A 149 -0.60 -10.38 -4.23
CA SER A 149 0.44 -9.47 -4.71
C SER A 149 1.12 -8.70 -3.59
N GLY A 150 0.35 -8.14 -2.65
CA GLY A 150 0.90 -7.41 -1.51
C GLY A 150 1.75 -8.29 -0.59
N VAL A 151 1.25 -9.49 -0.28
CA VAL A 151 2.01 -10.49 0.51
C VAL A 151 3.30 -10.89 -0.19
N ALA A 152 3.27 -11.10 -1.51
CA ALA A 152 4.45 -11.48 -2.28
C ALA A 152 5.53 -10.36 -2.28
N VAL A 153 5.13 -9.11 -2.38
CA VAL A 153 6.04 -7.95 -2.24
C VAL A 153 6.66 -7.93 -0.85
N MET A 154 5.87 -8.15 0.21
CA MET A 154 6.36 -8.20 1.59
C MET A 154 7.37 -9.33 1.81
N ILE A 155 7.12 -10.53 1.28
CA ILE A 155 8.04 -11.69 1.39
C ILE A 155 9.36 -11.38 0.66
N GLU A 156 9.30 -10.79 -0.54
CA GLU A 156 10.51 -10.43 -1.28
C GLU A 156 11.33 -9.35 -0.55
N ILE A 157 10.67 -8.34 0.03
CA ILE A 157 11.33 -7.36 0.89
C ILE A 157 12.03 -8.06 2.07
N ALA A 158 11.34 -8.94 2.78
CA ALA A 158 11.92 -9.68 3.91
C ALA A 158 13.16 -10.50 3.48
N ARG A 159 13.12 -11.14 2.31
CA ARG A 159 14.25 -11.87 1.72
C ARG A 159 15.46 -10.96 1.47
N LEU A 160 15.22 -9.77 0.94
CA LEU A 160 16.29 -8.79 0.68
C LEU A 160 16.87 -8.23 1.98
N LEU A 161 16.01 -7.97 2.98
CA LEU A 161 16.47 -7.53 4.31
C LEU A 161 17.31 -8.59 5.04
N GLN A 162 17.09 -9.88 4.78
CA GLN A 162 17.95 -10.94 5.30
C GLN A 162 19.37 -10.87 4.72
N SER A 163 19.49 -10.59 3.42
CA SER A 163 20.78 -10.54 2.73
C SER A 163 21.51 -9.21 2.93
N GLN A 164 20.79 -8.11 3.07
CA GLN A 164 21.33 -6.77 3.30
C GLN A 164 20.56 -6.10 4.45
N PRO A 165 20.99 -6.30 5.69
CA PRO A 165 20.23 -5.88 6.88
C PRO A 165 20.12 -4.35 7.05
N LEU A 166 18.93 -3.88 7.45
CA LEU A 166 18.69 -2.50 7.85
C LEU A 166 19.40 -2.16 9.17
N GLN A 167 19.94 -0.94 9.26
CA GLN A 167 20.60 -0.45 10.46
C GLN A 167 19.62 0.37 11.32
N GLY A 168 19.32 -0.13 12.54
CA GLY A 168 18.52 0.59 13.54
C GLY A 168 17.03 0.74 13.22
N VAL A 169 16.52 0.04 12.21
CA VAL A 169 15.11 0.00 11.81
C VAL A 169 14.61 -1.42 11.85
N GLY A 170 13.43 -1.63 12.44
CA GLY A 170 12.67 -2.86 12.38
C GLY A 170 11.49 -2.73 11.41
N VAL A 171 11.06 -3.85 10.85
CA VAL A 171 9.88 -3.91 9.98
C VAL A 171 8.94 -4.96 10.52
N ASP A 172 7.65 -4.61 10.64
CA ASP A 172 6.59 -5.54 10.95
C ASP A 172 5.76 -5.76 9.68
N PHE A 173 5.70 -7.00 9.24
CA PHE A 173 4.87 -7.46 8.12
C PHE A 173 3.60 -8.06 8.70
N ILE A 174 2.44 -7.48 8.37
CA ILE A 174 1.15 -7.93 8.87
C ILE A 174 0.33 -8.42 7.68
N CYS A 175 0.02 -9.74 7.67
CA CYS A 175 -0.90 -10.28 6.67
C CYS A 175 -2.28 -10.40 7.32
N PHE A 176 -3.21 -9.56 6.90
CA PHE A 176 -4.59 -9.56 7.36
C PHE A 176 -5.38 -10.67 6.69
N ASP A 177 -6.27 -11.30 7.44
CA ASP A 177 -7.24 -12.28 6.98
C ASP A 177 -8.62 -11.63 6.96
N ALA A 178 -9.56 -12.23 6.25
CA ALA A 178 -10.95 -11.79 6.23
C ALA A 178 -11.14 -10.31 5.83
N GLU A 179 -10.31 -9.80 4.93
CA GLU A 179 -10.50 -8.50 4.32
C GLU A 179 -11.72 -8.58 3.36
N ASP A 180 -11.73 -9.59 2.50
CA ASP A 180 -12.51 -9.73 1.28
C ASP A 180 -13.85 -10.47 1.50
N MET A 181 -14.36 -10.44 2.74
CA MET A 181 -15.59 -11.11 3.15
C MET A 181 -16.83 -10.20 3.13
N GLY A 182 -16.74 -9.05 2.45
CA GLY A 182 -17.83 -8.09 2.34
C GLY A 182 -19.08 -8.65 1.67
N THR A 183 -20.20 -7.94 1.82
CA THR A 183 -21.49 -8.33 1.27
C THR A 183 -21.39 -8.62 -0.23
N PRO A 184 -21.85 -9.80 -0.71
CA PRO A 184 -21.85 -10.06 -2.14
C PRO A 184 -22.90 -9.21 -2.87
N GLU A 185 -22.66 -8.86 -4.12
CA GLU A 185 -23.51 -7.97 -4.95
C GLU A 185 -25.00 -8.37 -5.04
N TRP A 186 -25.35 -9.62 -4.73
CA TRP A 186 -26.74 -10.11 -4.75
C TRP A 186 -27.42 -10.15 -3.38
N ALA A 187 -26.79 -9.64 -2.34
CA ALA A 187 -27.30 -9.76 -0.97
C ALA A 187 -27.38 -8.40 -0.26
N GLU A 188 -28.13 -8.37 0.83
CA GLU A 188 -28.20 -7.23 1.73
C GLU A 188 -27.48 -7.59 3.04
N PRO A 189 -26.62 -6.74 3.57
CA PRO A 189 -25.91 -7.00 4.82
C PRO A 189 -26.85 -6.91 6.02
N LEU A 190 -26.55 -7.63 7.11
CA LEU A 190 -27.25 -7.50 8.40
C LEU A 190 -26.83 -6.24 9.18
N THR A 191 -25.70 -5.63 8.82
CA THR A 191 -25.13 -4.43 9.45
C THR A 191 -24.83 -3.39 8.37
N ASP A 192 -24.17 -2.28 8.72
CA ASP A 192 -23.63 -1.38 7.71
C ASP A 192 -22.67 -2.16 6.81
N ASP A 193 -22.78 -1.99 5.49
CA ASP A 193 -21.97 -2.72 4.53
C ASP A 193 -20.46 -2.52 4.76
N GLN A 194 -20.03 -1.31 5.12
CA GLN A 194 -18.64 -1.04 5.46
C GLN A 194 -18.11 -1.86 6.64
N ASP A 195 -18.98 -2.31 7.55
CA ASP A 195 -18.62 -3.16 8.69
C ASP A 195 -18.43 -4.63 8.31
N THR A 196 -18.68 -5.01 7.06
CA THR A 196 -18.56 -6.40 6.58
C THR A 196 -17.21 -6.68 5.91
N TRP A 197 -16.45 -5.64 5.62
CA TRP A 197 -15.11 -5.68 5.00
C TRP A 197 -14.00 -5.53 6.05
N CYS A 198 -12.78 -5.92 5.70
CA CYS A 198 -11.57 -5.66 6.49
C CYS A 198 -11.65 -6.18 7.93
N LEU A 199 -12.32 -7.34 8.13
CA LEU A 199 -12.64 -7.87 9.47
C LEU A 199 -11.38 -8.23 10.26
N GLY A 200 -10.35 -8.75 9.59
CA GLY A 200 -9.09 -9.14 10.23
C GLY A 200 -8.28 -7.95 10.69
N SER A 201 -8.19 -6.89 9.90
CA SER A 201 -7.50 -5.66 10.34
C SER A 201 -8.22 -4.96 11.48
N LYS A 202 -9.57 -5.04 11.54
CA LYS A 202 -10.34 -4.53 12.68
C LYS A 202 -9.93 -5.21 13.98
N VAL A 203 -9.92 -6.55 14.00
CA VAL A 203 -9.48 -7.36 15.16
C VAL A 203 -8.02 -7.07 15.51
N TRP A 204 -7.16 -6.96 14.50
CA TRP A 204 -5.75 -6.64 14.73
C TRP A 204 -5.57 -5.26 15.33
N ALA A 205 -6.26 -4.25 14.79
CA ALA A 205 -6.14 -2.87 15.22
C ALA A 205 -6.60 -2.66 16.68
N GLU A 206 -7.68 -3.34 17.10
CA GLU A 206 -8.15 -3.35 18.49
C GLU A 206 -7.07 -3.88 19.44
N GLN A 207 -6.42 -4.98 19.09
CA GLN A 207 -5.34 -5.56 19.89
C GLN A 207 -4.09 -4.69 19.87
N ALA A 208 -3.72 -4.13 18.72
CA ALA A 208 -2.57 -3.24 18.56
C ALA A 208 -2.73 -1.98 19.44
N ALA A 209 -3.94 -1.39 19.45
CA ALA A 209 -4.28 -0.26 20.28
C ALA A 209 -4.15 -0.61 21.78
N ALA A 210 -4.74 -1.76 22.18
CA ALA A 210 -4.69 -2.23 23.58
C ALA A 210 -3.27 -2.51 24.06
N ASN A 211 -2.40 -3.02 23.19
CA ASN A 211 -1.00 -3.31 23.47
C ASN A 211 -0.08 -2.09 23.37
N GLY A 212 -0.59 -0.93 22.95
CA GLY A 212 0.20 0.27 22.77
C GLY A 212 1.24 0.18 21.64
N TYR A 213 0.99 -0.64 20.61
CA TYR A 213 1.87 -0.74 19.45
C TYR A 213 1.89 0.58 18.67
N ARG A 214 3.09 1.12 18.41
CA ARG A 214 3.28 2.45 17.81
C ARG A 214 4.48 2.45 16.84
N PRO A 215 4.34 1.94 15.62
CA PRO A 215 5.32 2.13 14.56
C PRO A 215 5.35 3.60 14.13
N LYS A 216 6.36 4.01 13.37
CA LYS A 216 6.42 5.36 12.81
C LYS A 216 5.23 5.64 11.88
N TYR A 217 4.91 4.66 11.04
CA TYR A 217 3.79 4.67 10.10
C TYR A 217 3.58 3.26 9.53
N GLY A 218 2.46 3.07 8.85
CA GLY A 218 2.13 1.88 8.07
C GLY A 218 2.02 2.16 6.58
N ILE A 219 2.21 1.12 5.78
CA ILE A 219 1.91 1.09 4.33
C ILE A 219 1.14 -0.19 4.07
N LEU A 220 -0.08 -0.05 3.60
CA LEU A 220 -0.87 -1.13 3.05
C LEU A 220 -0.48 -1.33 1.58
N LEU A 221 -0.41 -2.58 1.15
CA LEU A 221 -0.11 -3.00 -0.20
C LEU A 221 -1.27 -3.85 -0.70
N ASP A 222 -2.18 -3.24 -1.42
CA ASP A 222 -3.31 -3.95 -2.00
C ASP A 222 -3.32 -3.87 -3.52
N MET A 223 -3.52 -5.02 -4.17
CA MET A 223 -3.55 -5.17 -5.63
C MET A 223 -2.36 -4.52 -6.36
N VAL A 224 -1.15 -4.70 -5.83
CA VAL A 224 0.08 -4.02 -6.29
C VAL A 224 0.81 -4.73 -7.44
N GLY A 225 0.16 -5.62 -8.15
CA GLY A 225 0.74 -6.39 -9.26
C GLY A 225 -0.08 -6.39 -10.55
N GLY A 226 -1.29 -5.83 -10.55
CA GLY A 226 -2.22 -5.92 -11.67
C GLY A 226 -1.75 -5.19 -12.93
N ARG A 227 -2.00 -5.80 -14.10
CA ARG A 227 -1.66 -5.21 -15.40
C ARG A 227 -2.37 -3.86 -15.60
N GLY A 228 -1.60 -2.83 -15.94
CA GLY A 228 -2.10 -1.49 -16.20
C GLY A 228 -2.39 -0.66 -14.94
N ALA A 229 -2.05 -1.18 -13.75
CA ALA A 229 -2.25 -0.46 -12.50
C ALA A 229 -1.43 0.83 -12.42
N THR A 230 -2.07 1.88 -11.94
CA THR A 230 -1.45 3.14 -11.49
C THR A 230 -2.02 3.50 -10.14
N PHE A 231 -1.18 4.07 -9.29
CA PHE A 231 -1.49 4.37 -7.89
C PHE A 231 -1.68 5.87 -7.73
N SER A 232 -2.93 6.32 -7.59
CA SER A 232 -3.28 7.71 -7.31
C SER A 232 -3.25 8.01 -5.82
N HIS A 233 -3.31 9.30 -5.43
CA HIS A 233 -3.40 9.67 -4.01
C HIS A 233 -4.77 9.30 -3.47
N GLU A 234 -4.88 8.19 -2.77
CA GLU A 234 -6.10 7.73 -2.10
C GLU A 234 -6.49 8.73 -1.00
N GLN A 235 -7.77 9.06 -0.87
CA GLN A 235 -8.20 10.21 -0.07
C GLN A 235 -8.11 9.99 1.44
N VAL A 236 -8.37 8.77 1.94
CA VAL A 236 -8.23 8.45 3.38
C VAL A 236 -6.76 8.50 3.78
N SER A 237 -5.87 7.95 2.94
CA SER A 237 -4.41 8.05 3.10
C SER A 237 -3.95 9.52 3.14
N MET A 238 -4.49 10.36 2.27
CA MET A 238 -4.20 11.79 2.25
C MET A 238 -4.72 12.51 3.49
N TYR A 239 -5.84 12.07 4.05
CA TYR A 239 -6.40 12.66 5.27
C TYR A 239 -5.54 12.33 6.51
N PHE A 240 -5.17 11.06 6.70
CA PHE A 240 -4.46 10.61 7.90
C PHE A 240 -2.93 10.75 7.82
N ALA A 241 -2.34 10.58 6.63
CA ALA A 241 -0.90 10.42 6.46
C ALA A 241 -0.34 11.09 5.19
N SER A 242 -0.83 12.29 4.82
CA SER A 242 -0.45 12.98 3.57
C SER A 242 1.05 13.20 3.41
N ASN A 243 1.79 13.34 4.51
CA ASN A 243 3.25 13.46 4.47
C ASN A 243 3.93 12.15 4.03
N ILE A 244 3.35 11.00 4.38
CA ILE A 244 3.87 9.69 3.97
C ILE A 244 3.50 9.44 2.50
N VAL A 245 2.26 9.74 2.08
CA VAL A 245 1.87 9.68 0.66
C VAL A 245 2.86 10.47 -0.18
N LYS A 246 3.06 11.75 0.13
CA LYS A 246 4.00 12.62 -0.62
C LYS A 246 5.43 12.07 -0.61
N LYS A 247 5.88 11.51 0.51
CA LYS A 247 7.22 10.91 0.63
C LYS A 247 7.38 9.71 -0.32
N VAL A 248 6.37 8.83 -0.39
CA VAL A 248 6.39 7.63 -1.25
C VAL A 248 6.31 8.02 -2.72
N TRP A 249 5.39 8.89 -3.11
CA TRP A 249 5.21 9.31 -4.52
C TRP A 249 6.41 10.09 -5.05
N ASN A 250 6.99 10.98 -4.23
CA ASN A 250 8.25 11.66 -4.57
C ASN A 250 9.37 10.65 -4.79
N LEU A 251 9.52 9.68 -3.88
CA LEU A 251 10.54 8.66 -3.99
C LEU A 251 10.35 7.80 -5.24
N ALA A 252 9.13 7.38 -5.55
CA ALA A 252 8.81 6.63 -6.76
C ALA A 252 9.20 7.43 -8.02
N SER A 253 8.91 8.73 -8.04
CA SER A 253 9.33 9.62 -9.13
C SER A 253 10.84 9.72 -9.26
N ASP A 254 11.56 9.88 -8.13
CA ASP A 254 13.03 9.97 -8.10
C ASP A 254 13.72 8.67 -8.56
N LEU A 255 13.05 7.53 -8.35
CA LEU A 255 13.50 6.21 -8.82
C LEU A 255 13.14 5.92 -10.29
N GLY A 256 12.38 6.80 -10.95
CA GLY A 256 11.95 6.62 -12.34
C GLY A 256 10.62 5.88 -12.50
N TYR A 257 9.88 5.65 -11.42
CA TYR A 257 8.58 4.94 -11.42
C TYR A 257 7.38 5.90 -11.43
N GLY A 258 7.58 7.19 -11.70
CA GLY A 258 6.51 8.20 -11.69
C GLY A 258 5.31 7.88 -12.60
N GLN A 259 5.49 7.07 -13.63
CA GLN A 259 4.41 6.59 -14.49
C GLN A 259 3.41 5.68 -13.75
N PHE A 260 3.86 4.93 -12.74
CA PHE A 260 3.01 4.08 -11.91
C PHE A 260 2.42 4.84 -10.72
N PHE A 261 3.07 5.94 -10.30
CA PHE A 261 2.69 6.78 -9.16
C PHE A 261 2.37 8.21 -9.62
N PRO A 262 1.31 8.43 -10.44
CA PRO A 262 0.94 9.77 -10.90
C PRO A 262 0.51 10.66 -9.73
N TYR A 263 0.84 11.97 -9.79
CA TYR A 263 0.34 12.97 -8.86
C TYR A 263 -1.10 13.34 -9.20
N GLN A 264 -2.03 12.44 -8.95
CA GLN A 264 -3.46 12.57 -9.20
C GLN A 264 -4.25 12.22 -7.95
N GLU A 265 -5.40 12.85 -7.79
CA GLU A 265 -6.34 12.47 -6.75
C GLU A 265 -7.00 11.13 -7.13
N GLY A 266 -7.00 10.21 -6.19
CA GLY A 266 -7.72 8.94 -6.25
C GLY A 266 -9.10 9.03 -5.62
N GLY A 267 -9.77 7.90 -5.50
CA GLY A 267 -11.04 7.76 -4.79
C GLY A 267 -10.86 7.73 -3.27
N THR A 268 -12.00 7.64 -2.57
CA THR A 268 -12.08 7.19 -1.18
C THR A 268 -12.40 5.71 -1.22
N LEU A 269 -11.54 4.89 -0.65
CA LEU A 269 -11.67 3.44 -0.69
C LEU A 269 -11.86 2.90 0.73
N VAL A 270 -12.66 1.85 0.87
CA VAL A 270 -12.74 1.06 2.11
C VAL A 270 -11.72 -0.04 2.01
N ASP A 271 -10.72 -0.02 2.92
CA ASP A 271 -9.67 -1.02 2.96
C ASP A 271 -9.05 -1.06 4.37
N ASP A 272 -8.20 -2.03 4.64
CA ASP A 272 -7.57 -2.34 5.93
C ASP A 272 -6.91 -1.13 6.60
N HIS A 273 -6.35 -0.19 5.83
CA HIS A 273 -5.72 1.02 6.36
C HIS A 273 -6.68 1.90 7.16
N ILE A 274 -8.00 1.82 6.93
CA ILE A 274 -9.00 2.57 7.70
C ILE A 274 -8.95 2.12 9.16
N ASN A 275 -9.01 0.80 9.42
CA ASN A 275 -8.93 0.26 10.78
C ASN A 275 -7.59 0.58 11.46
N VAL A 276 -6.50 0.52 10.70
CA VAL A 276 -5.16 0.90 11.19
C VAL A 276 -5.13 2.37 11.62
N ASN A 277 -5.69 3.27 10.82
CA ASN A 277 -5.74 4.70 11.11
C ASN A 277 -6.71 5.04 12.26
N THR A 278 -7.93 4.50 12.21
CA THR A 278 -9.02 4.93 13.10
C THR A 278 -9.01 4.23 14.46
N ILE A 279 -8.71 2.93 14.47
CA ILE A 279 -8.72 2.10 15.70
C ILE A 279 -7.33 2.05 16.33
N ALA A 280 -6.31 1.62 15.57
CA ALA A 280 -4.95 1.54 16.10
C ALA A 280 -4.28 2.91 16.21
N GLN A 281 -4.81 3.95 15.57
CA GLN A 281 -4.26 5.32 15.54
C GLN A 281 -2.81 5.35 15.03
N ILE A 282 -2.53 4.56 14.02
CA ILE A 282 -1.24 4.50 13.34
C ILE A 282 -1.40 5.18 11.98
N PRO A 283 -0.63 6.25 11.66
CA PRO A 283 -0.66 6.84 10.32
C PRO A 283 -0.33 5.77 9.27
N CYS A 284 -1.28 5.37 8.46
CA CYS A 284 -1.13 4.34 7.44
C CYS A 284 -1.64 4.86 6.11
N ILE A 285 -0.86 4.62 5.05
CA ILE A 285 -1.26 4.87 3.67
C ILE A 285 -1.60 3.56 2.99
N ASP A 286 -2.36 3.67 1.93
CA ASP A 286 -2.69 2.58 1.04
C ASP A 286 -2.05 2.82 -0.35
N ILE A 287 -1.33 1.83 -0.84
CA ILE A 287 -0.86 1.74 -2.22
C ILE A 287 -1.80 0.75 -2.92
N VAL A 288 -2.85 1.30 -3.51
CA VAL A 288 -3.92 0.57 -4.18
C VAL A 288 -4.14 1.17 -5.57
N PRO A 289 -4.43 0.37 -6.61
CA PRO A 289 -4.65 0.91 -7.95
C PRO A 289 -5.95 1.73 -8.01
N TYR A 290 -5.97 2.72 -8.92
CA TYR A 290 -7.16 3.49 -9.18
C TYR A 290 -7.42 3.64 -10.68
N PHE A 291 -8.55 3.09 -11.14
CA PHE A 291 -9.01 3.13 -12.53
C PHE A 291 -10.23 4.03 -12.66
N ALA A 292 -10.02 5.30 -13.00
CA ALA A 292 -11.10 6.29 -13.06
C ALA A 292 -12.21 5.96 -14.07
N ASP A 293 -11.86 5.31 -15.18
CA ASP A 293 -12.77 5.01 -16.31
C ASP A 293 -13.06 3.51 -16.45
N GLY A 294 -12.71 2.70 -15.46
CA GLY A 294 -12.90 1.24 -15.49
C GLY A 294 -14.31 0.78 -15.10
N PRO A 295 -14.63 -0.51 -15.28
CA PRO A 295 -15.86 -1.12 -14.76
C PRO A 295 -15.88 -1.13 -13.23
N SER A 296 -14.73 -1.14 -12.60
CA SER A 296 -14.47 -0.95 -11.18
C SER A 296 -13.32 0.03 -11.00
N SER A 297 -13.35 0.83 -9.94
CA SER A 297 -12.22 1.68 -9.55
C SER A 297 -10.96 0.88 -9.19
N PHE A 298 -11.10 -0.39 -8.86
CA PHE A 298 -10.02 -1.33 -8.57
C PHE A 298 -9.44 -2.05 -9.80
N GLY A 299 -10.08 -1.87 -10.97
CA GLY A 299 -9.61 -2.40 -12.25
C GLY A 299 -10.39 -3.59 -12.79
N PRO A 300 -10.02 -4.07 -13.99
CA PRO A 300 -10.87 -4.98 -14.76
C PRO A 300 -10.87 -6.43 -14.26
N THR A 301 -9.94 -6.82 -13.40
CA THR A 301 -9.85 -8.19 -12.86
C THR A 301 -10.38 -8.31 -11.43
N TRP A 302 -10.65 -7.16 -10.78
CA TRP A 302 -11.13 -7.13 -9.41
C TRP A 302 -12.44 -7.90 -9.25
N HIS A 303 -12.47 -8.85 -8.32
CA HIS A 303 -13.58 -9.75 -8.03
C HIS A 303 -14.13 -10.50 -9.27
N THR A 304 -13.21 -10.91 -10.14
CA THR A 304 -13.54 -11.75 -11.31
C THR A 304 -12.72 -13.03 -11.33
N ILE A 305 -13.14 -14.02 -12.11
CA ILE A 305 -12.35 -15.24 -12.34
C ILE A 305 -11.03 -14.97 -13.08
N ASN A 306 -10.81 -13.74 -13.57
CA ASN A 306 -9.61 -13.34 -14.29
C ASN A 306 -8.52 -12.76 -13.37
N ASP A 307 -8.71 -12.74 -12.05
CA ASP A 307 -7.63 -12.41 -11.12
C ASP A 307 -6.68 -13.60 -10.94
N THR A 308 -5.85 -13.78 -11.96
CA THR A 308 -4.93 -14.91 -12.13
C THR A 308 -3.50 -14.43 -12.39
N PRO A 309 -2.47 -15.29 -12.21
CA PRO A 309 -1.07 -14.89 -12.44
C PRO A 309 -0.79 -14.34 -13.85
N GLU A 310 -1.56 -14.73 -14.87
CA GLU A 310 -1.41 -14.25 -16.25
C GLU A 310 -1.74 -12.75 -16.39
N ASN A 311 -2.49 -12.18 -15.45
CA ASN A 311 -2.85 -10.77 -15.41
C ASN A 311 -1.96 -9.92 -14.49
N ILE A 312 -0.89 -10.49 -13.96
CA ILE A 312 0.14 -9.78 -13.23
C ILE A 312 1.15 -9.15 -14.20
N ASP A 313 1.58 -7.94 -13.88
CA ASP A 313 2.68 -7.21 -14.54
C ASP A 313 3.86 -7.05 -13.59
N LYS A 314 4.98 -7.70 -13.91
CA LYS A 314 6.21 -7.65 -13.11
C LYS A 314 6.80 -6.24 -13.00
N ASN A 315 6.54 -5.36 -13.97
CA ASN A 315 7.00 -3.96 -13.87
C ASN A 315 6.23 -3.19 -12.79
N VAL A 316 4.94 -3.50 -12.59
CA VAL A 316 4.14 -2.93 -11.50
C VAL A 316 4.67 -3.43 -10.15
N LEU A 317 4.90 -4.74 -10.00
CA LEU A 317 5.51 -5.33 -8.80
C LEU A 317 6.87 -4.71 -8.49
N GLU A 318 7.71 -4.49 -9.52
CA GLU A 318 9.03 -3.87 -9.37
C GLU A 318 8.91 -2.42 -8.90
N ALA A 319 8.03 -1.64 -9.53
CA ALA A 319 7.83 -0.23 -9.19
C ALA A 319 7.40 -0.04 -7.74
N VAL A 320 6.42 -0.83 -7.28
CA VAL A 320 5.96 -0.79 -5.88
C VAL A 320 7.03 -1.35 -4.95
N GLY A 321 7.53 -2.55 -5.23
CA GLY A 321 8.49 -3.22 -4.38
C GLY A 321 9.79 -2.44 -4.20
N GLN A 322 10.37 -1.88 -5.28
CA GLN A 322 11.57 -1.08 -5.20
C GLN A 322 11.34 0.23 -4.45
N THR A 323 10.18 0.89 -4.67
CA THR A 323 9.85 2.14 -3.97
C THR A 323 9.74 1.92 -2.46
N VAL A 324 9.00 0.89 -2.04
CA VAL A 324 8.83 0.56 -0.61
C VAL A 324 10.16 0.11 0.01
N LEU A 325 10.92 -0.74 -0.69
CA LEU A 325 12.22 -1.18 -0.22
C LEU A 325 13.19 -0.01 -0.03
N GLN A 326 13.30 0.89 -1.01
CA GLN A 326 14.14 2.09 -0.93
C GLN A 326 13.71 3.01 0.22
N LEU A 327 12.40 3.14 0.43
CA LEU A 327 11.88 3.90 1.57
C LEU A 327 12.39 3.36 2.90
N LEU A 328 12.37 2.03 3.10
CA LEU A 328 12.88 1.39 4.31
C LEU A 328 14.38 1.66 4.49
N TYR A 329 15.19 1.60 3.41
CA TYR A 329 16.62 1.92 3.47
C TYR A 329 16.86 3.40 3.79
N ASN A 330 16.05 4.31 3.27
CA ASN A 330 16.15 5.74 3.58
C ASN A 330 15.80 6.07 5.05
N GLU A 331 15.05 5.19 5.75
CA GLU A 331 14.73 5.35 7.18
C GLU A 331 15.85 4.91 8.14
N GLN A 332 16.91 4.29 7.65
CA GLN A 332 18.09 3.95 8.45
C GLN A 332 18.71 5.21 9.07
N LYS A 333 19.32 5.08 10.22
CA LYS A 333 20.04 6.17 10.91
C LYS A 333 21.40 6.45 10.30
#